data_5e308f43927670a138d4c42ceec05cf6
#
_entry.id   5e308f43927670a138d4c42ceec05cf6
#
_cell.length_a   1.000
_cell.length_b   1.000
_cell.length_c   1.000
_cell.angle_alpha   90.00
_cell.angle_beta   90.00
_cell.angle_gamma   90.00
#
_symmetry.space_group_name_H-M   'P 1'
#
loop_
_entity.id
_entity.type
_entity.pdbx_description
1 polymer ?
#
loop_
_entity_poly.entity_id
_entity_poly.type
_entity_poly.pdbx_seq_one_letter_code
_entity_poly.pdbx_strand_id
1 'polypeptide(L)'
;MKLLFEDCKITAVGHEILDTDATCDVVKRGFLDCELYVLNSNHYQVELMCNLDLVPETGGVIFVGVPKFKDLPGFPVRAWAIVPPNFPLND
;
A
#
# COMPACT_ATOMS: atom_id res chain seq x y z
N MET A 1 -10.49 -5.34 3.70
CA MET A 1 -9.65 -4.45 4.51
C MET A 1 -9.74 -4.70 6.01
N LYS A 2 -10.94 -4.89 6.56
CA LYS A 2 -11.08 -5.17 8.00
C LYS A 2 -10.29 -6.40 8.44
N LEU A 3 -10.31 -7.49 7.65
CA LEU A 3 -9.53 -8.69 7.96
C LEU A 3 -8.04 -8.36 8.13
N LEU A 4 -7.48 -7.61 7.19
CA LEU A 4 -6.06 -7.28 7.20
C LEU A 4 -5.68 -6.40 8.39
N PHE A 5 -6.43 -5.34 8.65
CA PHE A 5 -6.08 -4.38 9.69
C PHE A 5 -6.51 -4.82 11.09
N GLU A 6 -7.70 -5.37 11.24
CA GLU A 6 -8.23 -5.75 12.55
C GLU A 6 -7.77 -7.12 13.00
N ASP A 7 -7.81 -8.13 12.13
CA ASP A 7 -7.47 -9.51 12.47
C ASP A 7 -5.98 -9.81 12.28
N CYS A 8 -5.40 -9.40 11.16
CA CYS A 8 -3.99 -9.65 10.84
C CYS A 8 -3.05 -8.57 11.39
N LYS A 9 -3.57 -7.44 11.86
CA LYS A 9 -2.81 -6.36 12.49
C LYS A 9 -1.73 -5.76 11.59
N ILE A 10 -1.96 -5.67 10.30
CA ILE A 10 -1.02 -4.98 9.40
C ILE A 10 -1.06 -3.47 9.62
N THR A 11 0.01 -2.78 9.25
CA THR A 11 0.16 -1.33 9.45
C THR A 11 -0.31 -0.54 8.24
N ALA A 12 -0.06 -1.04 7.05
CA ALA A 12 -0.31 -0.34 5.79
C ALA A 12 -0.54 -1.32 4.65
N VAL A 13 -1.03 -0.83 3.53
CA VAL A 13 -1.14 -1.59 2.29
C VAL A 13 -0.42 -0.87 1.16
N GLY A 14 0.11 -1.64 0.21
CA GLY A 14 0.71 -1.11 -1.00
C GLY A 14 0.27 -1.92 -2.20
N HIS A 15 0.05 -1.27 -3.35
CA HIS A 15 -0.40 -1.95 -4.56
C HIS A 15 0.03 -1.18 -5.82
N GLU A 16 -0.11 -1.84 -6.97
CA GLU A 16 0.28 -1.27 -8.27
C GLU A 16 -0.83 -0.50 -8.96
N ILE A 17 -2.06 -0.62 -8.48
CA ILE A 17 -3.21 0.10 -9.05
C ILE A 17 -3.34 1.50 -8.45
N LEU A 18 -4.15 2.34 -9.08
CA LEU A 18 -4.34 3.72 -8.64
C LEU A 18 -5.12 3.80 -7.33
N ASP A 19 -6.33 3.25 -7.31
CA ASP A 19 -7.18 3.30 -6.13
C ASP A 19 -7.26 1.93 -5.45
N THR A 20 -7.42 1.93 -4.14
CA THR A 20 -7.60 0.70 -3.36
C THR A 20 -8.95 0.05 -3.66
N ASP A 21 -9.93 0.85 -4.05
CA ASP A 21 -11.26 0.38 -4.43
C ASP A 21 -11.36 0.12 -5.93
N ALA A 22 -12.13 -0.91 -6.31
CA ALA A 22 -12.43 -1.15 -7.71
C ALA A 22 -13.34 -0.05 -8.27
N THR A 23 -13.05 0.40 -9.49
CA THR A 23 -13.80 1.49 -10.14
C THR A 23 -15.31 1.21 -10.19
N CYS A 24 -15.70 -0.03 -10.46
CA CYS A 24 -17.12 -0.40 -10.50
C CYS A 24 -17.81 -0.23 -9.15
N ASP A 25 -17.11 -0.47 -8.04
CA ASP A 25 -17.66 -0.28 -6.70
C ASP A 25 -17.78 1.20 -6.36
N VAL A 26 -16.82 2.01 -6.78
CA VAL A 26 -16.87 3.47 -6.59
C VAL A 26 -18.07 4.07 -7.32
N VAL A 27 -18.32 3.62 -8.56
CA VAL A 27 -19.48 4.09 -9.34
C VAL A 27 -20.79 3.74 -8.65
N LYS A 28 -20.91 2.55 -8.07
CA LYS A 28 -22.10 2.10 -7.37
C LYS A 28 -22.34 2.83 -6.04
N ARG A 29 -21.27 3.04 -5.26
CA ARG A 29 -21.36 3.59 -3.90
C ARG A 29 -21.18 5.09 -3.85
N GLY A 30 -20.53 5.69 -4.86
CA GLY A 30 -20.27 7.12 -4.90
C GLY A 30 -19.10 7.58 -4.05
N PHE A 31 -18.30 6.63 -3.47
CA PHE A 31 -17.12 6.98 -2.68
C PHE A 31 -16.14 5.80 -2.63
N LEU A 32 -14.90 6.10 -2.24
CA LEU A 32 -13.81 5.14 -2.12
C LEU A 32 -13.87 4.46 -0.74
N ASP A 33 -14.65 3.39 -0.62
CA ASP A 33 -14.96 2.73 0.66
C ASP A 33 -13.72 2.14 1.36
N CYS A 34 -12.91 1.36 0.65
CA CYS A 34 -11.71 0.76 1.21
C CYS A 34 -10.67 1.81 1.59
N GLU A 35 -10.46 2.77 0.72
CA GLU A 35 -9.55 3.90 0.97
C GLU A 35 -9.96 4.69 2.20
N LEU A 36 -11.24 5.02 2.28
CA LEU A 36 -11.79 5.73 3.43
C LEU A 36 -11.59 4.94 4.73
N TYR A 37 -11.82 3.64 4.70
CA TYR A 37 -11.61 2.78 5.86
C TYR A 37 -10.14 2.79 6.31
N VAL A 38 -9.19 2.64 5.38
CA VAL A 38 -7.76 2.63 5.69
C VAL A 38 -7.36 3.95 6.37
N LEU A 39 -7.73 5.08 5.78
CA LEU A 39 -7.33 6.39 6.27
C LEU A 39 -8.03 6.75 7.58
N ASN A 40 -9.30 6.43 7.74
CA ASN A 40 -10.04 6.68 9.00
C ASN A 40 -9.56 5.78 10.15
N SER A 41 -8.93 4.66 9.84
CA SER A 41 -8.38 3.75 10.85
C SER A 41 -6.95 4.10 11.26
N ASN A 42 -6.45 5.25 10.84
CA ASN A 42 -5.09 5.71 11.11
C ASN A 42 -4.01 4.81 10.51
N HIS A 43 -4.28 4.31 9.33
CA HIS A 43 -3.32 3.55 8.52
C HIS A 43 -3.03 4.33 7.23
N TYR A 44 -2.08 3.85 6.44
CA TYR A 44 -1.76 4.50 5.18
C TYR A 44 -1.69 3.48 4.05
N GLN A 45 -1.74 3.99 2.83
CA GLN A 45 -1.65 3.19 1.61
C GLN A 45 -0.66 3.82 0.64
N VAL A 46 0.03 2.96 -0.12
CA VAL A 46 0.95 3.38 -1.18
C VAL A 46 0.41 2.84 -2.50
N GLU A 47 0.11 3.74 -3.41
CA GLU A 47 -0.49 3.42 -4.70
C GLU A 47 0.53 3.48 -5.82
N LEU A 48 0.18 2.91 -6.97
CA LEU A 48 0.99 2.99 -8.19
C LEU A 48 2.44 2.52 -7.99
N MET A 49 2.60 1.47 -7.21
CA MET A 49 3.90 0.81 -7.04
C MET A 49 4.24 -0.01 -8.30
N CYS A 50 5.46 -0.48 -8.39
CA CYS A 50 5.88 -1.38 -9.46
C CYS A 50 6.81 -2.45 -8.92
N ASN A 51 6.99 -3.52 -9.71
CA ASN A 51 7.89 -4.63 -9.38
C ASN A 51 7.53 -5.40 -8.11
N LEU A 52 6.26 -5.38 -7.70
CA LEU A 52 5.83 -6.14 -6.53
C LEU A 52 5.94 -7.64 -6.74
N ASP A 53 5.90 -8.11 -7.98
CA ASP A 53 6.13 -9.50 -8.34
C ASP A 53 7.56 -9.99 -8.07
N LEU A 54 8.50 -9.07 -7.88
CA LEU A 54 9.89 -9.38 -7.61
C LEU A 54 10.22 -9.48 -6.11
N VAL A 55 9.25 -9.20 -5.24
CA VAL A 55 9.48 -9.28 -3.79
C VAL A 55 8.88 -10.57 -3.22
N PRO A 56 9.47 -11.14 -2.14
CA PRO A 56 8.93 -12.34 -1.52
C PRO A 56 7.63 -12.06 -0.78
N GLU A 57 6.84 -13.10 -0.55
CA GLU A 57 5.61 -12.99 0.22
C GLU A 57 5.87 -12.57 1.68
N THR A 58 7.02 -12.97 2.21
CA THR A 58 7.43 -12.65 3.59
C THR A 58 8.92 -12.44 3.67
N GLY A 59 9.38 -11.80 4.74
CA GLY A 59 10.82 -11.66 5.03
C GLY A 59 11.49 -10.46 4.37
N GLY A 60 10.79 -9.72 3.53
CA GLY A 60 11.32 -8.48 2.98
C GLY A 60 11.13 -7.32 3.94
N VAL A 61 11.96 -6.29 3.82
CA VAL A 61 11.82 -5.04 4.56
C VAL A 61 11.60 -3.92 3.56
N ILE A 62 10.48 -3.23 3.69
CA ILE A 62 10.16 -2.12 2.81
C ILE A 62 10.51 -0.78 3.46
N PHE A 63 11.06 0.10 2.66
CA PHE A 63 11.34 1.48 3.05
C PHE A 63 10.47 2.41 2.22
N VAL A 64 9.75 3.31 2.88
CA VAL A 64 8.94 4.33 2.22
C VAL A 64 9.51 5.69 2.59
N GLY A 65 10.14 6.35 1.63
CA GLY A 65 10.72 7.67 1.82
C GLY A 65 9.64 8.74 1.79
N VAL A 66 9.24 9.20 2.96
CA VAL A 66 8.15 10.15 3.14
C VAL A 66 8.71 11.54 3.39
N PRO A 67 8.47 12.52 2.49
CA PRO A 67 8.84 13.90 2.76
C PRO A 67 7.95 14.52 3.85
N LYS A 68 8.53 15.47 4.59
CA LYS A 68 7.81 16.11 5.70
C LYS A 68 7.01 17.33 5.22
N PHE A 69 5.96 17.09 4.49
CA PHE A 69 5.02 18.14 4.15
C PHE A 69 4.04 18.37 5.30
N LYS A 70 3.59 19.59 5.43
CA LYS A 70 2.57 19.94 6.42
C LYS A 70 1.21 20.00 5.76
N ASP A 71 0.25 19.30 6.35
CA ASP A 71 -1.18 19.37 5.98
C ASP A 71 -1.48 18.98 4.52
N LEU A 72 -0.79 17.96 4.00
CA LEU A 72 -1.11 17.40 2.70
C LEU A 72 -1.83 16.06 2.83
N PRO A 73 -2.87 15.82 2.02
CA PRO A 73 -3.61 14.55 2.03
C PRO A 73 -2.82 13.40 1.39
N GLY A 74 -1.87 13.71 0.52
CA GLY A 74 -1.04 12.73 -0.15
C GLY A 74 0.07 13.40 -0.94
N PHE A 75 1.10 12.63 -1.30
CA PHE A 75 2.25 13.13 -2.04
C PHE A 75 3.05 11.96 -2.61
N PRO A 76 3.90 12.19 -3.63
CA PRO A 76 4.78 11.15 -4.15
C PRO A 76 5.79 10.70 -3.10
N VAL A 77 6.04 9.39 -3.06
CA VAL A 77 7.07 8.81 -2.19
C VAL A 77 7.99 7.92 -3.02
N ARG A 78 9.16 7.64 -2.46
CA ARG A 78 10.03 6.60 -2.99
C ARG A 78 9.91 5.38 -2.10
N ALA A 79 9.53 4.24 -2.69
CA ALA A 79 9.43 2.97 -1.98
C ALA A 79 10.41 1.97 -2.58
N TRP A 80 11.13 1.25 -1.72
CA TRP A 80 12.06 0.20 -2.14
C TRP A 80 12.18 -0.85 -1.05
N ALA A 81 12.60 -2.05 -1.41
CA ALA A 81 12.65 -3.17 -0.48
C ALA A 81 14.03 -3.81 -0.45
N ILE A 82 14.42 -4.29 0.74
CA ILE A 82 15.54 -5.19 0.92
C ILE A 82 14.96 -6.60 1.05
N VAL A 83 15.42 -7.51 0.20
CA VAL A 83 15.00 -8.91 0.19
C VAL A 83 16.05 -9.79 0.82
N PRO A 84 15.69 -11.02 1.28
CA PRO A 84 16.67 -11.96 1.84
C PRO A 84 17.79 -12.27 0.85
N PRO A 85 19.04 -12.47 1.30
CA PRO A 85 20.19 -12.68 0.41
C PRO A 85 20.07 -13.89 -0.52
N ASN A 86 19.30 -14.90 -0.12
CA ASN A 86 19.07 -16.11 -0.89
C ASN A 86 17.82 -16.08 -1.76
N PHE A 87 17.13 -14.94 -1.81
CA PHE A 87 15.94 -14.78 -2.64
C PHE A 87 16.36 -14.53 -4.09
N PRO A 88 15.93 -15.39 -5.05
CA PRO A 88 16.33 -15.21 -6.44
C PRO A 88 15.59 -14.04 -7.08
N LEU A 89 16.35 -13.03 -7.48
CA LEU A 89 15.84 -11.93 -8.28
C LEU A 89 16.12 -12.25 -9.75
N ASN A 90 15.06 -12.50 -10.49
CA ASN A 90 15.17 -12.72 -11.92
C ASN A 90 15.07 -11.38 -12.63
N ASP A 91 16.15 -11.02 -13.31
CA ASP A 91 16.19 -9.80 -14.11
C ASP A 91 15.36 -9.94 -15.40
#